data_fd02537c2f09de5790fff565a8c2f3a7
#
_entry.id   fd02537c2f09de5790fff565a8c2f3a7
#
_cell.length_a   1.000
_cell.length_b   1.000
_cell.length_c   1.000
_cell.angle_alpha   90.00
_cell.angle_beta   90.00
_cell.angle_gamma   90.00
#
_symmetry.space_group_name_H-M   'P 1'
#
loop_
_entity.id
_entity.type
_entity.pdbx_description
1 polymer ?
#
loop_
_entity_poly.entity_id
_entity_poly.type
_entity_poly.pdbx_seq_one_letter_code
_entity_poly.pdbx_strand_id
1 'polypeptide(L)'
;MGEKPGTVSIGDYQLGGERPLFILGPCVIESEAFIREIASRIKAIADDAGVDIVFKASYDKANRSSVSSFRGIGCEEGCRLLSSVGKELGVPVTTDIHTAGEAAIAGEYIDVLQIPAFLCRQTDLIEASARTGRVVNVKKGQFLAPWDVRNIAEKLEAFGSENYFFTERGTSFGYNTLVADMRSIPWMQEDGLRVVFDATHSVQRPGGKGTSSGGDGHLAPVLARSAVAAGCDGIFLETHPNPEEALSDGPNQVPLKQLGGVLSQLKALYNLVRQTPEA
;
A
#
# COMPACT_ATOMS: atom_id res chain seq x y z
N MET A 1 15.66 0.67 24.32
CA MET A 1 15.61 0.94 22.88
C MET A 1 15.75 -0.40 22.20
N GLY A 2 14.71 -0.90 21.53
CA GLY A 2 14.78 -2.15 20.75
C GLY A 2 15.72 -1.99 19.57
N GLU A 3 16.29 -3.10 19.09
CA GLU A 3 17.01 -3.10 17.81
C GLU A 3 16.07 -2.58 16.70
N LYS A 4 16.62 -1.77 15.77
CA LYS A 4 15.83 -1.33 14.60
C LYS A 4 15.33 -2.56 13.84
N PRO A 5 14.08 -2.54 13.35
CA PRO A 5 13.56 -3.64 12.53
C PRO A 5 14.53 -3.99 11.40
N GLY A 6 14.72 -5.27 11.11
CA GLY A 6 15.46 -5.72 9.92
C GLY A 6 14.78 -5.22 8.64
N THR A 7 15.49 -5.11 7.51
CA THR A 7 14.87 -4.75 6.21
C THR A 7 13.96 -5.86 5.71
N VAL A 8 12.90 -5.52 4.98
CA VAL A 8 12.06 -6.47 4.24
C VAL A 8 12.47 -6.45 2.76
N SER A 9 12.86 -7.61 2.24
CA SER A 9 13.29 -7.75 0.86
C SER A 9 12.10 -7.96 -0.09
N ILE A 10 12.01 -7.16 -1.14
CA ILE A 10 10.98 -7.24 -2.18
C ILE A 10 11.70 -7.30 -3.53
N GLY A 11 12.01 -8.50 -4.02
CA GLY A 11 12.93 -8.67 -5.14
C GLY A 11 14.31 -8.07 -4.79
N ASP A 12 14.79 -7.18 -5.66
CA ASP A 12 16.07 -6.47 -5.46
C ASP A 12 15.93 -5.22 -4.56
N TYR A 13 14.72 -4.89 -4.11
CA TYR A 13 14.45 -3.71 -3.30
C TYR A 13 14.39 -4.03 -1.82
N GLN A 14 14.67 -3.00 -0.99
CA GLN A 14 14.69 -3.12 0.47
C GLN A 14 13.78 -2.09 1.09
N LEU A 15 12.66 -2.54 1.69
CA LEU A 15 11.84 -1.67 2.52
C LEU A 15 12.58 -1.37 3.84
N GLY A 16 12.69 -0.11 4.19
CA GLY A 16 13.50 0.34 5.32
C GLY A 16 14.99 0.46 5.01
N GLY A 17 15.39 0.30 3.74
CA GLY A 17 16.75 0.48 3.25
C GLY A 17 17.18 1.95 3.09
N GLU A 18 18.32 2.17 2.43
CA GLU A 18 18.85 3.52 2.17
C GLU A 18 18.00 4.28 1.16
N ARG A 19 17.44 3.59 0.17
CA ARG A 19 16.57 4.19 -0.85
C ARG A 19 15.11 4.12 -0.41
N PRO A 20 14.35 5.20 -0.58
CA PRO A 20 12.92 5.17 -0.26
C PRO A 20 12.17 4.27 -1.23
N LEU A 21 11.32 3.39 -0.70
CA LEU A 21 10.45 2.51 -1.46
C LEU A 21 9.02 3.04 -1.45
N PHE A 22 8.43 3.11 -2.64
CA PHE A 22 7.04 3.56 -2.82
C PHE A 22 6.19 2.44 -3.41
N ILE A 23 4.96 2.30 -2.91
CA ILE A 23 3.93 1.46 -3.52
C ILE A 23 3.04 2.39 -4.33
N LEU A 24 3.09 2.29 -5.66
CA LEU A 24 2.46 3.21 -6.60
C LEU A 24 1.61 2.50 -7.64
N GLY A 25 0.48 3.10 -8.00
CA GLY A 25 -0.34 2.63 -9.09
C GLY A 25 -1.77 3.16 -9.03
N PRO A 26 -2.65 2.76 -9.95
CA PRO A 26 -4.06 3.12 -9.90
C PRO A 26 -4.80 2.30 -8.84
N CYS A 27 -6.00 2.74 -8.49
CA CYS A 27 -6.83 2.03 -7.51
C CYS A 27 -7.18 0.61 -7.97
N VAL A 28 -7.54 0.43 -9.25
CA VAL A 28 -8.01 -0.84 -9.84
C VAL A 28 -7.50 -1.00 -11.27
N ILE A 29 -7.44 -2.23 -11.75
CA ILE A 29 -7.21 -2.53 -13.18
C ILE A 29 -8.47 -2.15 -13.97
N GLU A 30 -8.40 -1.08 -14.73
CA GLU A 30 -9.52 -0.59 -15.55
C GLU A 30 -9.57 -1.29 -16.92
N SER A 31 -8.40 -1.51 -17.51
CA SER A 31 -8.19 -2.31 -18.72
C SER A 31 -6.72 -2.68 -18.87
N GLU A 32 -6.39 -3.67 -19.71
CA GLU A 32 -5.00 -4.04 -19.98
C GLU A 32 -4.21 -2.86 -20.59
N ALA A 33 -4.77 -2.16 -21.59
CA ALA A 33 -4.11 -1.03 -22.23
C ALA A 33 -3.81 0.09 -21.20
N PHE A 34 -4.78 0.42 -20.36
CA PHE A 34 -4.62 1.42 -19.32
C PHE A 34 -3.52 1.04 -18.32
N ILE A 35 -3.53 -0.22 -17.85
CA ILE A 35 -2.57 -0.65 -16.83
C ILE A 35 -1.12 -0.63 -17.35
N ARG A 36 -0.90 -1.04 -18.61
CA ARG A 36 0.43 -0.99 -19.25
C ARG A 36 0.92 0.45 -19.43
N GLU A 37 0.06 1.34 -19.92
CA GLU A 37 0.39 2.74 -20.12
C GLU A 37 0.73 3.43 -18.77
N ILE A 38 -0.14 3.31 -17.77
CA ILE A 38 0.06 4.00 -16.50
C ILE A 38 1.27 3.45 -15.75
N ALA A 39 1.53 2.15 -15.80
CA ALA A 39 2.69 1.54 -15.17
C ALA A 39 4.00 2.06 -15.78
N SER A 40 4.08 2.12 -17.11
CA SER A 40 5.24 2.68 -17.83
C SER A 40 5.49 4.15 -17.45
N ARG A 41 4.44 4.97 -17.37
CA ARG A 41 4.55 6.38 -16.98
C ARG A 41 4.99 6.54 -15.53
N ILE A 42 4.44 5.73 -14.61
CA ILE A 42 4.85 5.75 -13.19
C ILE A 42 6.31 5.33 -13.07
N LYS A 43 6.73 4.28 -13.77
CA LYS A 43 8.13 3.82 -13.77
C LYS A 43 9.08 4.91 -14.24
N ALA A 44 8.78 5.58 -15.35
CA ALA A 44 9.60 6.68 -15.85
C ALA A 44 9.71 7.83 -14.83
N ILE A 45 8.59 8.22 -14.19
CA ILE A 45 8.59 9.27 -13.16
C ILE A 45 9.42 8.83 -11.94
N ALA A 46 9.35 7.55 -11.54
CA ALA A 46 10.11 7.03 -10.42
C ALA A 46 11.61 6.98 -10.72
N ASP A 47 11.99 6.60 -11.93
CA ASP A 47 13.39 6.62 -12.39
C ASP A 47 13.97 8.04 -12.38
N ASP A 48 13.24 9.01 -12.92
CA ASP A 48 13.64 10.41 -12.89
C ASP A 48 13.80 10.95 -11.46
N ALA A 49 12.92 10.54 -10.55
CA ALA A 49 13.01 10.87 -9.12
C ALA A 49 14.11 10.07 -8.40
N GLY A 50 14.59 8.98 -8.97
CA GLY A 50 15.59 8.07 -8.40
C GLY A 50 15.09 7.38 -7.13
N VAL A 51 13.88 6.79 -7.19
CA VAL A 51 13.23 6.05 -6.11
C VAL A 51 12.87 4.63 -6.57
N ASP A 52 12.76 3.72 -5.62
CA ASP A 52 12.32 2.35 -5.90
C ASP A 52 10.81 2.24 -5.77
N ILE A 53 10.18 1.39 -6.61
CA ILE A 53 8.73 1.22 -6.58
C ILE A 53 8.30 -0.23 -6.59
N VAL A 54 7.17 -0.50 -5.92
CA VAL A 54 6.33 -1.68 -6.14
C VAL A 54 5.10 -1.20 -6.88
N PHE A 55 4.83 -1.74 -8.06
CA PHE A 55 3.64 -1.34 -8.83
C PHE A 55 2.39 -2.03 -8.29
N LYS A 56 1.35 -1.24 -8.02
CA LYS A 56 0.11 -1.72 -7.40
C LYS A 56 -1.10 -1.46 -8.28
N ALA A 57 -1.94 -2.47 -8.45
CA ALA A 57 -3.34 -2.29 -8.83
C ALA A 57 -4.19 -3.43 -8.26
N SER A 58 -5.46 -3.17 -7.93
CA SER A 58 -6.37 -4.22 -7.48
C SER A 58 -7.05 -4.90 -8.67
N TYR A 59 -7.12 -6.21 -8.65
CA TYR A 59 -7.87 -6.98 -9.66
C TYR A 59 -9.37 -7.02 -9.38
N ASP A 60 -9.77 -6.76 -8.13
CA ASP A 60 -11.15 -6.67 -7.68
C ASP A 60 -11.29 -5.65 -6.55
N LYS A 61 -12.41 -4.98 -6.49
CA LYS A 61 -12.86 -4.14 -5.38
C LYS A 61 -14.01 -4.83 -4.65
N ALA A 62 -13.66 -5.85 -3.85
CA ALA A 62 -14.62 -6.77 -3.21
C ALA A 62 -15.56 -6.11 -2.18
N ASN A 63 -15.18 -4.95 -1.62
CA ASN A 63 -15.89 -4.27 -0.53
C ASN A 63 -16.69 -3.02 -0.98
N ARG A 64 -17.17 -2.99 -2.22
CA ARG A 64 -17.97 -1.87 -2.72
C ARG A 64 -19.27 -1.67 -1.93
N SER A 65 -19.63 -0.39 -1.69
CA SER A 65 -20.90 -0.03 -1.05
C SER A 65 -22.12 -0.29 -1.94
N SER A 66 -21.97 -0.21 -3.27
CA SER A 66 -23.04 -0.51 -4.23
C SER A 66 -22.73 -1.76 -5.02
N VAL A 67 -23.74 -2.62 -5.19
CA VAL A 67 -23.65 -3.85 -5.99
C VAL A 67 -23.40 -3.57 -7.48
N SER A 68 -23.78 -2.40 -7.96
CA SER A 68 -23.57 -1.97 -9.36
C SER A 68 -22.21 -1.32 -9.63
N SER A 69 -21.37 -1.15 -8.60
CA SER A 69 -20.06 -0.55 -8.78
C SER A 69 -19.12 -1.47 -9.58
N PHE A 70 -18.21 -0.85 -10.32
CA PHE A 70 -17.16 -1.60 -11.02
C PHE A 70 -16.33 -2.41 -10.03
N ARG A 71 -16.15 -3.69 -10.31
CA ARG A 71 -15.42 -4.64 -9.45
C ARG A 71 -13.97 -4.85 -9.92
N GLY A 72 -13.76 -5.11 -11.18
CA GLY A 72 -12.47 -5.48 -11.76
C GLY A 72 -12.57 -6.68 -12.70
N ILE A 73 -11.41 -7.28 -13.03
CA ILE A 73 -11.29 -8.36 -14.05
C ILE A 73 -11.13 -9.77 -13.45
N GLY A 74 -11.09 -9.88 -12.12
CA GLY A 74 -10.93 -11.16 -11.42
C GLY A 74 -9.48 -11.52 -11.09
N CYS A 75 -9.33 -12.47 -10.16
CA CYS A 75 -8.04 -12.76 -9.51
C CYS A 75 -6.98 -13.27 -10.49
N GLU A 76 -7.22 -14.38 -11.16
CA GLU A 76 -6.21 -15.04 -11.99
C GLU A 76 -5.78 -14.16 -13.18
N GLU A 77 -6.74 -13.56 -13.89
CA GLU A 77 -6.47 -12.70 -15.03
C GLU A 77 -5.70 -11.44 -14.60
N GLY A 78 -6.16 -10.81 -13.50
CA GLY A 78 -5.52 -9.60 -12.97
C GLY A 78 -4.11 -9.85 -12.45
N CYS A 79 -3.88 -10.93 -11.73
CA CYS A 79 -2.55 -11.31 -11.24
C CYS A 79 -1.59 -11.62 -12.40
N ARG A 80 -2.05 -12.32 -13.44
CA ARG A 80 -1.25 -12.63 -14.63
C ARG A 80 -0.88 -11.35 -15.39
N LEU A 81 -1.81 -10.43 -15.56
CA LEU A 81 -1.56 -9.13 -16.20
C LEU A 81 -0.54 -8.31 -15.41
N LEU A 82 -0.71 -8.19 -14.09
CA LEU A 82 0.25 -7.46 -13.23
C LEU A 82 1.65 -8.08 -13.28
N SER A 83 1.74 -9.41 -13.21
CA SER A 83 3.03 -10.10 -13.36
C SER A 83 3.71 -9.81 -14.69
N SER A 84 2.93 -9.79 -15.80
CA SER A 84 3.46 -9.42 -17.13
C SER A 84 4.02 -7.99 -17.12
N VAL A 85 3.25 -7.04 -16.60
CA VAL A 85 3.66 -5.63 -16.49
C VAL A 85 4.90 -5.47 -15.61
N GLY A 86 4.94 -6.14 -14.45
CA GLY A 86 6.10 -6.09 -13.58
C GLY A 86 7.38 -6.61 -14.24
N LYS A 87 7.29 -7.74 -14.96
CA LYS A 87 8.41 -8.31 -15.72
C LYS A 87 8.90 -7.40 -16.85
N GLU A 88 7.97 -6.78 -17.59
CA GLU A 88 8.31 -5.85 -18.68
C GLU A 88 9.05 -4.61 -18.18
N LEU A 89 8.69 -4.12 -17.00
CA LEU A 89 9.25 -2.90 -16.41
C LEU A 89 10.38 -3.14 -15.40
N GLY A 90 10.64 -4.41 -15.05
CA GLY A 90 11.65 -4.77 -14.05
C GLY A 90 11.29 -4.24 -12.65
N VAL A 91 10.01 -4.30 -12.26
CA VAL A 91 9.53 -3.84 -10.94
C VAL A 91 8.68 -4.93 -10.27
N PRO A 92 8.77 -5.08 -8.93
CA PRO A 92 7.86 -5.93 -8.19
C PRO A 92 6.42 -5.42 -8.28
N VAL A 93 5.46 -6.34 -8.12
CA VAL A 93 4.03 -6.03 -8.20
C VAL A 93 3.28 -6.44 -6.95
N THR A 94 2.22 -5.70 -6.62
CA THR A 94 1.32 -6.01 -5.50
C THR A 94 -0.15 -5.84 -5.89
N THR A 95 -1.00 -6.65 -5.27
CA THR A 95 -2.47 -6.56 -5.38
C THR A 95 -3.12 -6.99 -4.08
N ASP A 96 -4.39 -6.60 -3.89
CA ASP A 96 -5.22 -7.04 -2.77
C ASP A 96 -5.69 -8.49 -3.00
N ILE A 97 -5.76 -9.28 -1.92
CA ILE A 97 -6.40 -10.60 -1.88
C ILE A 97 -7.54 -10.60 -0.87
N HIS A 98 -8.62 -11.35 -1.13
CA HIS A 98 -9.84 -11.24 -0.33
C HIS A 98 -10.24 -12.58 0.32
N THR A 99 -9.74 -13.68 -0.19
CA THR A 99 -10.01 -15.05 0.33
C THR A 99 -8.73 -15.88 0.40
N ALA A 100 -8.74 -16.93 1.23
CA ALA A 100 -7.63 -17.86 1.32
C ALA A 100 -7.33 -18.57 -0.02
N GLY A 101 -8.37 -18.84 -0.83
CA GLY A 101 -8.20 -19.45 -2.15
C GLY A 101 -7.49 -18.51 -3.14
N GLU A 102 -7.77 -17.21 -3.07
CA GLU A 102 -7.09 -16.21 -3.91
C GLU A 102 -5.61 -16.03 -3.53
N ALA A 103 -5.25 -16.21 -2.26
CA ALA A 103 -3.86 -16.14 -1.82
C ALA A 103 -2.98 -17.16 -2.57
N ALA A 104 -3.47 -18.39 -2.76
CA ALA A 104 -2.73 -19.41 -3.49
C ALA A 104 -2.53 -19.03 -4.97
N ILE A 105 -3.59 -18.54 -5.64
CA ILE A 105 -3.53 -18.11 -7.04
C ILE A 105 -2.59 -16.90 -7.18
N ALA A 106 -2.80 -15.86 -6.37
CA ALA A 106 -1.98 -14.66 -6.43
C ALA A 106 -0.50 -14.94 -6.12
N GLY A 107 -0.22 -15.86 -5.21
CA GLY A 107 1.14 -16.27 -4.85
C GLY A 107 1.97 -16.83 -6.01
N GLU A 108 1.34 -17.31 -7.09
CA GLU A 108 2.07 -17.76 -8.28
C GLU A 108 2.62 -16.58 -9.13
N TYR A 109 1.99 -15.42 -9.06
CA TYR A 109 2.23 -14.28 -9.97
C TYR A 109 2.77 -13.03 -9.28
N ILE A 110 2.41 -12.80 -8.02
CA ILE A 110 2.56 -11.51 -7.32
C ILE A 110 3.69 -11.58 -6.30
N ASP A 111 4.49 -10.51 -6.21
CA ASP A 111 5.64 -10.45 -5.31
C ASP A 111 5.23 -10.08 -3.88
N VAL A 112 4.23 -9.21 -3.72
CA VAL A 112 3.71 -8.77 -2.43
C VAL A 112 2.21 -8.99 -2.37
N LEU A 113 1.74 -9.88 -1.50
CA LEU A 113 0.31 -10.11 -1.25
C LEU A 113 -0.20 -9.07 -0.25
N GLN A 114 -1.18 -8.28 -0.63
CA GLN A 114 -1.77 -7.27 0.26
C GLN A 114 -3.08 -7.77 0.88
N ILE A 115 -3.12 -7.84 2.21
CA ILE A 115 -4.34 -8.10 2.98
C ILE A 115 -5.04 -6.78 3.25
N PRO A 116 -6.30 -6.58 2.77
CA PRO A 116 -7.07 -5.36 3.00
C PRO A 116 -7.34 -5.10 4.49
N ALA A 117 -7.52 -3.82 4.83
CA ALA A 117 -7.70 -3.37 6.22
C ALA A 117 -8.88 -4.04 6.93
N PHE A 118 -10.02 -4.26 6.25
CA PHE A 118 -11.18 -4.92 6.84
C PHE A 118 -10.93 -6.40 7.14
N LEU A 119 -9.99 -7.04 6.46
CA LEU A 119 -9.68 -8.46 6.58
C LEU A 119 -8.40 -8.73 7.39
N CYS A 120 -7.78 -7.70 7.95
CA CYS A 120 -6.46 -7.78 8.57
C CYS A 120 -6.35 -8.75 9.76
N ARG A 121 -7.48 -9.17 10.37
CA ARG A 121 -7.51 -10.12 11.49
C ARG A 121 -7.93 -11.53 11.11
N GLN A 122 -8.32 -11.79 9.85
CA GLN A 122 -8.82 -13.09 9.39
C GLN A 122 -7.69 -14.12 9.37
N THR A 123 -7.72 -15.06 10.31
CA THR A 123 -6.63 -16.03 10.52
C THR A 123 -6.39 -16.88 9.29
N ASP A 124 -7.45 -17.39 8.65
CA ASP A 124 -7.33 -18.26 7.47
C ASP A 124 -6.71 -17.54 6.28
N LEU A 125 -7.00 -16.22 6.11
CA LEU A 125 -6.40 -15.40 5.06
C LEU A 125 -4.93 -15.11 5.35
N ILE A 126 -4.59 -14.81 6.61
CA ILE A 126 -3.20 -14.58 7.07
C ILE A 126 -2.39 -15.87 6.87
N GLU A 127 -2.90 -17.02 7.29
CA GLU A 127 -2.26 -18.32 7.12
C GLU A 127 -2.01 -18.62 5.64
N ALA A 128 -3.05 -18.51 4.81
CA ALA A 128 -2.92 -18.77 3.38
C ALA A 128 -1.88 -17.86 2.72
N SER A 129 -1.84 -16.59 3.10
CA SER A 129 -0.85 -15.63 2.59
C SER A 129 0.57 -15.99 3.03
N ALA A 130 0.78 -16.29 4.31
CA ALA A 130 2.08 -16.68 4.86
C ALA A 130 2.63 -17.93 4.16
N ARG A 131 1.79 -18.94 3.95
CA ARG A 131 2.18 -20.20 3.30
C ARG A 131 2.57 -20.08 1.83
N THR A 132 2.30 -18.95 1.17
CA THR A 132 2.78 -18.71 -0.21
C THR A 132 4.29 -18.47 -0.27
N GLY A 133 4.92 -18.09 0.84
CA GLY A 133 6.32 -17.65 0.89
C GLY A 133 6.56 -16.29 0.23
N ARG A 134 5.51 -15.58 -0.21
CA ARG A 134 5.60 -14.23 -0.73
C ARG A 134 5.68 -13.20 0.40
N VAL A 135 6.14 -12.00 0.07
CA VAL A 135 6.06 -10.88 1.02
C VAL A 135 4.59 -10.58 1.32
N VAL A 136 4.26 -10.39 2.58
CA VAL A 136 2.89 -10.07 2.99
C VAL A 136 2.81 -8.63 3.51
N ASN A 137 1.98 -7.81 2.87
CA ASN A 137 1.60 -6.49 3.34
C ASN A 137 0.23 -6.57 4.03
N VAL A 138 0.16 -6.24 5.31
CA VAL A 138 -1.14 -6.16 6.00
C VAL A 138 -1.51 -4.69 6.22
N LYS A 139 -2.60 -4.24 5.60
CA LYS A 139 -3.15 -2.92 5.90
C LYS A 139 -3.79 -2.94 7.28
N LYS A 140 -3.31 -2.09 8.19
CA LYS A 140 -3.87 -1.97 9.53
C LYS A 140 -5.33 -1.54 9.46
N GLY A 141 -6.22 -2.32 10.09
CA GLY A 141 -7.64 -1.98 10.17
C GLY A 141 -7.86 -0.64 10.89
N GLN A 142 -8.83 0.14 10.41
CA GLN A 142 -9.19 1.43 10.98
C GLN A 142 -9.68 1.34 12.44
N PHE A 143 -10.02 0.14 12.86
CA PHE A 143 -10.51 -0.20 14.20
C PHE A 143 -9.43 -0.71 15.14
N LEU A 144 -8.18 -0.88 14.66
CA LEU A 144 -7.05 -1.40 15.45
C LEU A 144 -6.22 -0.28 16.06
N ALA A 145 -5.80 -0.47 17.29
CA ALA A 145 -4.70 0.29 17.87
C ALA A 145 -3.35 -0.12 17.23
N PRO A 146 -2.34 0.77 17.19
CA PRO A 146 -1.04 0.44 16.60
C PRO A 146 -0.38 -0.81 17.20
N TRP A 147 -0.44 -0.97 18.51
CA TRP A 147 0.13 -2.11 19.23
C TRP A 147 -0.62 -3.43 19.01
N ASP A 148 -1.88 -3.40 18.57
CA ASP A 148 -2.63 -4.63 18.27
C ASP A 148 -2.15 -5.35 16.99
N VAL A 149 -1.36 -4.67 16.13
CA VAL A 149 -0.80 -5.30 14.93
C VAL A 149 0.22 -6.38 15.28
N ARG A 150 0.83 -6.34 16.50
CA ARG A 150 1.71 -7.40 16.97
C ARG A 150 1.03 -8.78 16.97
N ASN A 151 -0.24 -8.85 17.31
CA ASN A 151 -1.01 -10.10 17.25
C ASN A 151 -1.14 -10.66 15.82
N ILE A 152 -1.12 -9.78 14.81
CA ILE A 152 -1.15 -10.18 13.40
C ILE A 152 0.24 -10.66 12.97
N ALA A 153 1.29 -9.96 13.39
CA ALA A 153 2.67 -10.36 13.15
C ALA A 153 2.95 -11.76 13.70
N GLU A 154 2.53 -12.03 14.95
CA GLU A 154 2.67 -13.34 15.58
C GLU A 154 1.96 -14.46 14.79
N LYS A 155 0.82 -14.19 14.17
CA LYS A 155 0.18 -15.16 13.28
C LYS A 155 1.01 -15.43 12.03
N LEU A 156 1.52 -14.37 11.36
CA LEU A 156 2.38 -14.50 10.20
C LEU A 156 3.61 -15.34 10.52
N GLU A 157 4.29 -15.02 11.64
CA GLU A 157 5.46 -15.75 12.14
C GLU A 157 5.13 -17.22 12.45
N ALA A 158 4.01 -17.50 13.13
CA ALA A 158 3.56 -18.84 13.45
C ALA A 158 3.24 -19.70 12.22
N PHE A 159 2.85 -19.07 11.09
CA PHE A 159 2.61 -19.74 9.82
C PHE A 159 3.83 -19.70 8.87
N GLY A 160 5.00 -19.25 9.37
CA GLY A 160 6.28 -19.34 8.68
C GLY A 160 6.59 -18.17 7.73
N SER A 161 5.89 -17.03 7.84
CA SER A 161 6.25 -15.84 7.08
C SER A 161 7.35 -15.06 7.82
N GLU A 162 8.49 -14.87 7.16
CA GLU A 162 9.61 -14.08 7.65
C GLU A 162 9.68 -12.69 7.01
N ASN A 163 9.04 -12.50 5.84
CA ASN A 163 9.01 -11.26 5.10
C ASN A 163 7.60 -10.67 5.09
N TYR A 164 7.35 -9.71 5.96
CA TYR A 164 6.08 -9.00 6.01
C TYR A 164 6.27 -7.56 6.51
N PHE A 165 5.29 -6.71 6.23
CA PHE A 165 5.23 -5.36 6.74
C PHE A 165 3.79 -4.91 6.92
N PHE A 166 3.61 -3.81 7.63
CA PHE A 166 2.29 -3.24 7.89
C PHE A 166 2.12 -1.91 7.16
N THR A 167 0.89 -1.63 6.73
CA THR A 167 0.55 -0.34 6.14
C THR A 167 -0.46 0.37 7.04
N GLU A 168 -0.03 1.49 7.64
CA GLU A 168 -0.90 2.43 8.36
C GLU A 168 -1.74 3.22 7.35
N ARG A 169 -3.04 3.38 7.63
CA ARG A 169 -3.99 4.06 6.72
C ARG A 169 -5.06 4.89 7.43
N GLY A 170 -4.80 5.27 8.66
CA GLY A 170 -5.73 6.02 9.50
C GLY A 170 -6.67 5.13 10.33
N THR A 171 -7.21 5.73 11.35
CA THR A 171 -8.12 5.12 12.32
C THR A 171 -9.47 5.83 12.28
N SER A 172 -10.57 5.10 12.45
CA SER A 172 -11.92 5.66 12.52
C SER A 172 -12.05 6.60 13.71
N PHE A 173 -12.53 7.80 13.46
CA PHE A 173 -12.78 8.82 14.46
C PHE A 173 -14.21 9.34 14.33
N GLY A 174 -15.13 8.73 15.06
CA GLY A 174 -16.55 8.96 14.86
C GLY A 174 -17.08 8.36 13.55
N TYR A 175 -18.11 8.98 12.96
CA TYR A 175 -18.72 8.51 11.72
C TYR A 175 -18.05 9.13 10.50
N ASN A 176 -17.77 8.32 9.48
CA ASN A 176 -17.30 8.74 8.15
C ASN A 176 -16.01 9.61 8.16
N THR A 177 -15.23 9.56 9.22
CA THR A 177 -13.99 10.33 9.38
C THR A 177 -12.84 9.43 9.79
N LEU A 178 -11.67 9.68 9.21
CA LEU A 178 -10.41 9.03 9.57
C LEU A 178 -9.43 10.07 10.10
N VAL A 179 -8.64 9.66 11.07
CA VAL A 179 -7.49 10.43 11.59
C VAL A 179 -6.24 9.57 11.48
N ALA A 180 -5.18 10.12 10.91
CA ALA A 180 -3.87 9.50 10.89
C ALA A 180 -3.06 10.03 12.07
N ASP A 181 -2.79 9.16 13.03
CA ASP A 181 -1.90 9.46 14.16
C ASP A 181 -0.48 9.07 13.78
N MET A 182 0.38 10.06 13.56
CA MET A 182 1.77 9.82 13.14
C MET A 182 2.60 9.08 14.21
N ARG A 183 2.17 9.08 15.47
CA ARG A 183 2.80 8.29 16.55
C ARG A 183 2.61 6.78 16.35
N SER A 184 1.61 6.38 15.55
CA SER A 184 1.40 4.97 15.23
C SER A 184 2.61 4.34 14.52
N ILE A 185 3.37 5.14 13.77
CA ILE A 185 4.55 4.67 13.03
C ILE A 185 5.66 4.23 14.00
N PRO A 186 6.21 5.11 14.87
CA PRO A 186 7.25 4.68 15.82
C PRO A 186 6.76 3.60 16.79
N TRP A 187 5.50 3.63 17.25
CA TRP A 187 4.99 2.57 18.14
C TRP A 187 5.02 1.18 17.48
N MET A 188 4.64 1.05 16.22
CA MET A 188 4.77 -0.22 15.51
C MET A 188 6.23 -0.60 15.23
N GLN A 189 7.10 0.40 14.98
CA GLN A 189 8.52 0.17 14.75
C GLN A 189 9.26 -0.25 16.03
N GLU A 190 8.84 0.22 17.21
CA GLU A 190 9.36 -0.22 18.52
C GLU A 190 9.11 -1.72 18.76
N ASP A 191 8.05 -2.28 18.17
CA ASP A 191 7.75 -3.73 18.15
C ASP A 191 8.54 -4.50 17.10
N GLY A 192 9.51 -3.88 16.42
CA GLY A 192 10.32 -4.52 15.38
C GLY A 192 9.64 -4.60 14.02
N LEU A 193 8.55 -3.88 13.78
CA LEU A 193 7.77 -3.96 12.55
C LEU A 193 8.20 -2.90 11.52
N ARG A 194 8.16 -3.25 10.23
CA ARG A 194 8.29 -2.29 9.15
C ARG A 194 6.95 -1.67 8.79
N VAL A 195 6.94 -0.34 8.62
CA VAL A 195 5.71 0.43 8.46
C VAL A 195 5.73 1.27 7.20
N VAL A 196 4.82 0.96 6.29
CA VAL A 196 4.44 1.80 5.15
C VAL A 196 3.27 2.69 5.55
N PHE A 197 3.23 3.92 5.08
CA PHE A 197 2.09 4.81 5.30
C PHE A 197 1.30 4.99 4.00
N ASP A 198 0.00 4.68 4.05
CA ASP A 198 -0.94 4.88 2.96
C ASP A 198 -1.54 6.29 3.05
N ALA A 199 -0.98 7.21 2.28
CA ALA A 199 -1.42 8.60 2.29
C ALA A 199 -2.75 8.80 1.53
N THR A 200 -3.02 7.96 0.53
CA THR A 200 -4.26 8.05 -0.27
C THR A 200 -5.50 7.66 0.54
N HIS A 201 -5.43 6.53 1.24
CA HIS A 201 -6.59 6.04 1.99
C HIS A 201 -6.73 6.68 3.37
N SER A 202 -5.70 7.33 3.89
CA SER A 202 -5.78 8.08 5.16
C SER A 202 -6.65 9.34 5.08
N VAL A 203 -6.88 9.86 3.87
CA VAL A 203 -7.72 11.04 3.62
C VAL A 203 -9.12 10.70 3.11
N GLN A 204 -9.48 9.41 3.07
CA GLN A 204 -10.82 8.98 2.70
C GLN A 204 -11.87 9.45 3.72
N ARG A 205 -13.07 9.71 3.21
CA ARG A 205 -14.30 9.83 3.98
C ARG A 205 -15.21 8.64 3.67
N PRO A 206 -15.08 7.53 4.41
CA PRO A 206 -15.83 6.31 4.13
C PRO A 206 -17.34 6.57 4.11
N GLY A 207 -18.03 6.19 3.02
CA GLY A 207 -19.46 6.43 2.88
C GLY A 207 -19.87 7.90 2.76
N GLY A 208 -18.94 8.84 2.62
CA GLY A 208 -19.22 10.29 2.63
C GLY A 208 -20.08 10.80 1.47
N LYS A 209 -20.29 9.98 0.42
CA LYS A 209 -21.20 10.25 -0.71
C LYS A 209 -22.34 9.22 -0.80
N GLY A 210 -22.68 8.54 0.30
CA GLY A 210 -23.72 7.51 0.35
C GLY A 210 -23.27 6.19 -0.29
N THR A 211 -23.30 6.11 -1.63
CA THR A 211 -22.93 4.90 -2.39
C THR A 211 -21.44 4.81 -2.76
N SER A 212 -20.65 5.84 -2.42
CA SER A 212 -19.21 5.88 -2.67
C SER A 212 -18.47 6.61 -1.55
N SER A 213 -17.18 6.36 -1.43
CA SER A 213 -16.30 7.11 -0.54
C SER A 213 -16.06 8.51 -1.12
N GLY A 214 -16.10 9.52 -0.25
CA GLY A 214 -15.52 10.83 -0.51
C GLY A 214 -14.05 10.86 -0.05
N GLY A 215 -13.43 12.02 -0.12
CA GLY A 215 -12.10 12.21 0.44
C GLY A 215 -11.49 13.57 0.13
N ASP A 216 -10.43 13.85 0.84
CA ASP A 216 -9.66 15.09 0.78
C ASP A 216 -8.28 14.83 0.12
N GLY A 217 -8.27 14.27 -1.10
CA GLY A 217 -7.05 13.82 -1.80
C GLY A 217 -5.94 14.86 -1.90
N HIS A 218 -6.30 16.16 -1.91
CA HIS A 218 -5.32 17.25 -1.87
C HIS A 218 -4.46 17.25 -0.59
N LEU A 219 -4.90 16.57 0.47
CA LEU A 219 -4.15 16.41 1.73
C LEU A 219 -3.24 15.15 1.72
N ALA A 220 -3.40 14.25 0.76
CA ALA A 220 -2.56 13.04 0.70
C ALA A 220 -1.05 13.35 0.67
N PRO A 221 -0.54 14.32 -0.14
CA PRO A 221 0.86 14.69 -0.09
C PRO A 221 1.29 15.35 1.24
N VAL A 222 0.35 15.99 1.96
CA VAL A 222 0.64 16.58 3.29
C VAL A 222 0.88 15.46 4.30
N LEU A 223 -0.02 14.47 4.36
CA LEU A 223 0.12 13.34 5.27
C LEU A 223 1.32 12.46 4.91
N ALA A 224 1.61 12.29 3.61
CA ALA A 224 2.81 11.57 3.17
C ALA A 224 4.10 12.20 3.73
N ARG A 225 4.24 13.54 3.64
CA ARG A 225 5.38 14.24 4.24
C ARG A 225 5.44 14.08 5.76
N SER A 226 4.29 14.15 6.43
CA SER A 226 4.22 13.96 7.90
C SER A 226 4.66 12.56 8.29
N ALA A 227 4.25 11.53 7.55
CA ALA A 227 4.62 10.15 7.80
C ALA A 227 6.11 9.88 7.55
N VAL A 228 6.68 10.45 6.49
CA VAL A 228 8.13 10.37 6.25
C VAL A 228 8.91 11.08 7.37
N ALA A 229 8.44 12.25 7.81
CA ALA A 229 9.04 12.96 8.95
C ALA A 229 8.93 12.17 10.27
N ALA A 230 7.88 11.36 10.44
CA ALA A 230 7.72 10.43 11.56
C ALA A 230 8.54 9.14 11.42
N GLY A 231 9.29 8.97 10.32
CA GLY A 231 10.23 7.87 10.11
C GLY A 231 9.64 6.61 9.46
N CYS A 232 8.51 6.67 8.73
CA CYS A 232 7.98 5.50 8.04
C CYS A 232 8.99 4.91 7.03
N ASP A 233 8.88 3.61 6.79
CA ASP A 233 9.82 2.86 5.95
C ASP A 233 9.51 2.96 4.46
N GLY A 234 8.29 3.31 4.11
CA GLY A 234 7.84 3.51 2.73
C GLY A 234 6.50 4.24 2.67
N ILE A 235 6.09 4.63 1.47
CA ILE A 235 4.84 5.34 1.23
C ILE A 235 4.01 4.60 0.18
N PHE A 236 2.72 4.48 0.44
CA PHE A 236 1.71 4.02 -0.50
C PHE A 236 0.93 5.22 -1.03
N LEU A 237 0.87 5.37 -2.36
CA LEU A 237 0.10 6.41 -3.04
C LEU A 237 -0.61 5.83 -4.26
N GLU A 238 -1.92 6.02 -4.34
CA GLU A 238 -2.64 5.78 -5.59
C GLU A 238 -2.58 7.03 -6.47
N THR A 239 -2.42 6.81 -7.77
CA THR A 239 -2.31 7.88 -8.76
C THR A 239 -3.08 7.52 -10.04
N HIS A 240 -3.66 8.53 -10.68
CA HIS A 240 -4.40 8.37 -11.93
C HIS A 240 -4.14 9.57 -12.85
N PRO A 241 -4.09 9.39 -14.20
CA PRO A 241 -3.94 10.50 -15.14
C PRO A 241 -5.01 11.58 -14.94
N ASN A 242 -6.27 11.15 -14.82
CA ASN A 242 -7.46 11.98 -14.59
C ASN A 242 -8.29 11.40 -13.42
N PRO A 243 -8.00 11.74 -12.16
CA PRO A 243 -8.69 11.16 -11.01
C PRO A 243 -10.22 11.23 -11.05
N GLU A 244 -10.78 12.24 -11.72
CA GLU A 244 -12.23 12.40 -11.86
C GLU A 244 -12.87 11.32 -12.75
N GLU A 245 -12.10 10.70 -13.64
CA GLU A 245 -12.53 9.63 -14.55
C GLU A 245 -12.26 8.22 -14.01
N ALA A 246 -11.53 8.12 -12.88
CA ALA A 246 -11.15 6.84 -12.29
C ALA A 246 -12.39 6.02 -11.88
N LEU A 247 -12.40 4.74 -12.23
CA LEU A 247 -13.49 3.81 -11.92
C LEU A 247 -13.59 3.48 -10.41
N SER A 248 -12.57 3.86 -9.64
CA SER A 248 -12.50 3.65 -8.17
C SER A 248 -11.70 4.74 -7.49
N ASP A 249 -12.18 5.19 -6.32
CA ASP A 249 -11.51 6.09 -5.35
C ASP A 249 -10.89 7.36 -5.94
N GLY A 250 -11.41 7.84 -7.07
CA GLY A 250 -10.91 9.02 -7.77
C GLY A 250 -10.62 10.24 -6.88
N PRO A 251 -11.53 10.65 -5.96
CA PRO A 251 -11.32 11.82 -5.10
C PRO A 251 -10.06 11.77 -4.22
N ASN A 252 -9.48 10.58 -4.02
CA ASN A 252 -8.32 10.38 -3.15
C ASN A 252 -7.00 10.18 -3.92
N GLN A 253 -7.08 9.87 -5.20
CA GLN A 253 -5.90 9.59 -6.02
C GLN A 253 -5.12 10.88 -6.32
N VAL A 254 -3.80 10.80 -6.25
CA VAL A 254 -2.92 11.90 -6.65
C VAL A 254 -2.91 12.01 -8.18
N PRO A 255 -3.15 13.20 -8.77
CA PRO A 255 -3.02 13.37 -10.21
C PRO A 255 -1.60 13.00 -10.68
N LEU A 256 -1.48 12.15 -11.71
CA LEU A 256 -0.20 11.64 -12.20
C LEU A 256 0.79 12.77 -12.55
N LYS A 257 0.30 13.90 -13.05
CA LYS A 257 1.11 15.09 -13.34
C LYS A 257 1.82 15.70 -12.11
N GLN A 258 1.34 15.41 -10.92
CA GLN A 258 1.92 15.91 -9.66
C GLN A 258 2.89 14.89 -9.04
N LEU A 259 2.85 13.63 -9.47
CA LEU A 259 3.56 12.52 -8.84
C LEU A 259 5.08 12.80 -8.75
N GLY A 260 5.72 13.23 -9.82
CA GLY A 260 7.17 13.48 -9.82
C GLY A 260 7.63 14.51 -8.77
N GLY A 261 6.88 15.62 -8.63
CA GLY A 261 7.15 16.61 -7.59
C GLY A 261 6.94 16.08 -6.18
N VAL A 262 5.91 15.25 -5.99
CA VAL A 262 5.64 14.58 -4.70
C VAL A 262 6.78 13.62 -4.35
N LEU A 263 7.19 12.74 -5.26
CA LEU A 263 8.26 11.78 -5.03
C LEU A 263 9.59 12.45 -4.70
N SER A 264 9.95 13.52 -5.43
CA SER A 264 11.19 14.27 -5.19
C SER A 264 11.21 14.89 -3.78
N GLN A 265 10.09 15.49 -3.33
CA GLN A 265 9.98 16.05 -1.98
C GLN A 265 10.07 14.97 -0.90
N LEU A 266 9.38 13.84 -1.09
CA LEU A 266 9.38 12.75 -0.11
C LEU A 266 10.76 12.10 -0.02
N LYS A 267 11.47 11.93 -1.16
CA LYS A 267 12.85 11.43 -1.17
C LYS A 267 13.80 12.34 -0.40
N ALA A 268 13.73 13.65 -0.65
CA ALA A 268 14.57 14.62 0.06
C ALA A 268 14.35 14.57 1.58
N LEU A 269 13.08 14.48 2.00
CA LEU A 269 12.72 14.36 3.40
C LEU A 269 13.16 13.02 4.00
N TYR A 270 12.97 11.91 3.28
CA TYR A 270 13.42 10.58 3.70
C TYR A 270 14.92 10.54 3.97
N ASN A 271 15.70 11.11 3.05
CA ASN A 271 17.15 11.19 3.22
C ASN A 271 17.54 12.07 4.42
N LEU A 272 16.86 13.19 4.63
CA LEU A 272 17.12 14.08 5.76
C LEU A 272 16.87 13.37 7.10
N VAL A 273 15.71 12.71 7.23
CA VAL A 273 15.33 12.01 8.48
C VAL A 273 16.29 10.88 8.82
N ARG A 274 16.78 10.14 7.82
CA ARG A 274 17.71 9.03 8.05
C ARG A 274 19.17 9.45 8.30
N GLN A 275 19.54 10.65 7.89
CA GLN A 275 20.87 11.23 8.18
C GLN A 275 20.94 11.88 9.56
N THR A 276 19.80 12.19 10.15
CA THR A 276 19.77 12.81 11.49
C THR A 276 19.90 11.71 12.55
N PRO A 277 20.91 11.75 13.44
CA PRO A 277 20.98 10.85 14.57
C PRO A 277 19.71 10.96 15.41
N GLU A 278 19.19 9.85 15.90
CA GLU A 278 18.07 9.86 16.85
C GLU A 278 18.47 10.68 18.09
N ALA A 279 17.62 11.65 18.44
CA ALA A 279 17.84 12.51 19.60
C ALA A 279 17.58 11.76 20.93
#